data_0a720dc02a92fe18a58c3a7ceaeafff9
#
_entry.id   0a720dc02a92fe18a58c3a7ceaeafff9
#
_cell.length_a   1.000
_cell.length_b   1.000
_cell.length_c   1.000
_cell.angle_alpha   90.00
_cell.angle_beta   90.00
_cell.angle_gamma   90.00
#
_symmetry.space_group_name_H-M   'P 1'
#
loop_
_entity.id
_entity.type
_entity.pdbx_description
1 polymer ?
#
loop_
_entity_poly.entity_id
_entity_poly.type
_entity_poly.pdbx_seq_one_letter_code
_entity_poly.pdbx_strand_id
1 'polypeptide(L)'
;MQDHYNIENPGFYSGQGTLLYKQIEGPKKTKFPNFKNLSKKWQNSAEYLAIYPNVLLGVHKDHTYSIILLPKGPKKTLETINIYYSKKKTNTQLRKKNKKQWEKIFKEDISVVEGMQKGRNSVHFDGGKFSPVMDGPTHCFHKWVAQNLLNKN
;
A
#
# COMPACT_ATOMS: atom_id res chain seq x y z
N MET A 1 -15.51 15.68 -0.88
CA MET A 1 -14.68 15.95 -2.06
C MET A 1 -13.71 14.78 -2.22
N GLN A 2 -13.78 14.07 -3.32
CA GLN A 2 -13.17 12.76 -3.38
C GLN A 2 -11.88 12.82 -4.20
N ASP A 3 -10.79 13.13 -3.51
CA ASP A 3 -9.44 13.02 -4.10
C ASP A 3 -8.92 11.57 -4.04
N HIS A 4 -9.73 10.65 -3.53
CA HIS A 4 -9.46 9.22 -3.40
C HIS A 4 -10.56 8.40 -4.06
N TYR A 5 -10.21 7.23 -4.59
CA TYR A 5 -11.15 6.29 -5.18
C TYR A 5 -10.78 4.86 -4.79
N ASN A 6 -11.79 4.01 -4.70
CA ASN A 6 -11.63 2.59 -4.41
C ASN A 6 -11.29 1.80 -5.68
N ILE A 7 -10.49 0.77 -5.52
CA ILE A 7 -10.11 -0.19 -6.56
C ILE A 7 -10.47 -1.58 -6.04
N GLU A 8 -11.32 -2.29 -6.75
CA GLU A 8 -11.79 -3.60 -6.34
C GLU A 8 -11.75 -4.55 -7.54
N ASN A 9 -11.02 -5.66 -7.38
CA ASN A 9 -11.01 -6.77 -8.31
C ASN A 9 -11.14 -8.06 -7.49
N PRO A 10 -12.39 -8.51 -7.26
CA PRO A 10 -12.66 -9.65 -6.40
C PRO A 10 -11.87 -10.90 -6.81
N GLY A 11 -11.24 -11.56 -5.85
CA GLY A 11 -10.41 -12.73 -6.06
C GLY A 11 -8.93 -12.46 -6.32
N PHE A 12 -8.54 -11.24 -6.70
CA PHE A 12 -7.16 -10.93 -7.08
C PHE A 12 -6.51 -9.81 -6.30
N TYR A 13 -7.15 -8.65 -6.21
CA TYR A 13 -6.59 -7.49 -5.52
C TYR A 13 -7.67 -6.47 -5.15
N SER A 14 -7.34 -5.61 -4.22
CA SER A 14 -8.10 -4.40 -3.90
C SER A 14 -7.16 -3.28 -3.44
N GLY A 15 -7.65 -2.07 -3.36
CA GLY A 15 -6.83 -0.95 -2.94
C GLY A 15 -7.52 0.40 -3.11
N GLN A 16 -6.72 1.44 -3.02
CA GLN A 16 -7.17 2.81 -3.18
C GLN A 16 -6.23 3.60 -4.08
N GLY A 17 -6.78 4.55 -4.80
CA GLY A 17 -6.03 5.54 -5.57
C GLY A 17 -6.24 6.94 -5.03
N THR A 18 -5.27 7.82 -5.29
CA THR A 18 -5.37 9.26 -5.05
C THR A 18 -5.12 10.03 -6.33
N LEU A 19 -5.75 11.20 -6.45
CA LEU A 19 -5.55 12.16 -7.54
C LEU A 19 -4.62 13.32 -7.15
N LEU A 20 -4.05 13.28 -5.95
CA LEU A 20 -3.24 14.35 -5.37
C LEU A 20 -1.75 14.01 -5.23
N TYR A 21 -1.27 13.00 -5.96
CA TYR A 21 0.13 12.61 -5.86
C TYR A 21 1.08 13.73 -6.33
N LYS A 22 2.05 14.06 -5.48
CA LYS A 22 3.15 14.98 -5.77
C LYS A 22 4.48 14.27 -5.63
N GLN A 23 5.34 14.41 -6.65
CA GLN A 23 6.71 13.87 -6.60
C GLN A 23 7.52 14.53 -5.48
N ILE A 24 8.36 13.73 -4.85
CA ILE A 24 9.39 14.26 -3.94
C ILE A 24 10.40 15.10 -4.72
N GLU A 25 10.78 16.23 -4.16
CA GLU A 25 11.80 17.09 -4.72
C GLU A 25 13.12 16.97 -3.94
N GLY A 26 14.19 16.85 -4.68
CA GLY A 26 15.56 16.89 -4.17
C GLY A 26 16.15 18.30 -4.20
N PRO A 27 17.47 18.44 -3.91
CA PRO A 27 18.20 19.68 -4.07
C PRO A 27 18.03 20.27 -5.48
N LYS A 28 17.98 21.60 -5.55
CA LYS A 28 17.75 22.34 -6.81
C LYS A 28 16.48 21.90 -7.57
N LYS A 29 15.42 21.50 -6.83
CA LYS A 29 14.14 21.02 -7.38
C LYS A 29 14.27 19.81 -8.31
N THR A 30 15.32 19.00 -8.17
CA THR A 30 15.48 17.77 -8.94
C THR A 30 14.37 16.78 -8.61
N LYS A 31 13.87 16.08 -9.65
CA LYS A 31 12.80 15.07 -9.53
C LYS A 31 13.26 13.76 -10.15
N PHE A 32 12.63 12.65 -9.75
CA PHE A 32 12.79 11.40 -10.48
C PHE A 32 12.21 11.51 -11.88
N PRO A 33 12.83 10.89 -12.89
CA PRO A 33 12.21 10.77 -14.19
C PRO A 33 10.97 9.88 -14.09
N ASN A 34 9.90 10.25 -14.78
CA ASN A 34 8.70 9.43 -14.88
C ASN A 34 8.98 8.14 -15.67
N PHE A 35 8.18 7.11 -15.42
CA PHE A 35 8.11 5.97 -16.33
C PHE A 35 7.64 6.42 -17.72
N LYS A 36 8.09 5.71 -18.77
CA LYS A 36 7.71 6.04 -20.14
C LYS A 36 6.27 5.59 -20.44
N ASN A 37 5.67 6.23 -21.43
CA ASN A 37 4.35 5.86 -21.96
C ASN A 37 3.19 5.84 -20.96
N LEU A 38 3.29 6.62 -19.88
CA LEU A 38 2.19 6.76 -18.93
C LEU A 38 1.05 7.59 -19.53
N SER A 39 -0.18 7.12 -19.32
CA SER A 39 -1.38 7.89 -19.68
C SER A 39 -1.51 9.17 -18.84
N LYS A 40 -2.34 10.11 -19.30
CA LYS A 40 -2.60 11.39 -18.61
C LYS A 40 -3.08 11.22 -17.16
N LYS A 41 -3.80 10.14 -16.86
CA LYS A 41 -4.25 9.77 -15.51
C LYS A 41 -3.10 9.85 -14.49
N TRP A 42 -1.93 9.34 -14.84
CA TRP A 42 -0.80 9.22 -13.92
C TRP A 42 -0.06 10.52 -13.59
N GLN A 43 -0.45 11.65 -14.19
CA GLN A 43 0.24 12.92 -13.90
C GLN A 43 0.14 13.33 -12.43
N ASN A 44 -1.01 13.05 -11.79
CA ASN A 44 -1.25 13.40 -10.39
C ASN A 44 -1.80 12.21 -9.58
N SER A 45 -1.85 11.01 -10.14
CA SER A 45 -2.38 9.84 -9.46
C SER A 45 -1.29 8.98 -8.85
N ALA A 46 -1.65 8.28 -7.78
CA ALA A 46 -0.96 7.11 -7.27
C ALA A 46 -1.99 6.05 -6.86
N GLU A 47 -1.60 4.80 -6.93
CA GLU A 47 -2.45 3.68 -6.52
C GLU A 47 -1.72 2.80 -5.52
N TYR A 48 -2.46 2.33 -4.50
CA TYR A 48 -1.98 1.48 -3.43
C TYR A 48 -2.85 0.23 -3.41
N LEU A 49 -2.26 -0.90 -3.76
CA LEU A 49 -2.96 -2.15 -4.00
C LEU A 49 -2.51 -3.23 -3.02
N ALA A 50 -3.44 -4.01 -2.52
CA ALA A 50 -3.19 -5.29 -1.89
C ALA A 50 -3.46 -6.40 -2.92
N ILE A 51 -2.41 -7.02 -3.43
CA ILE A 51 -2.48 -8.18 -4.33
C ILE A 51 -2.47 -9.43 -3.45
N TYR A 52 -3.54 -10.20 -3.54
CA TYR A 52 -3.74 -11.33 -2.65
C TYR A 52 -2.82 -12.50 -2.97
N PRO A 53 -2.30 -13.19 -1.96
CA PRO A 53 -2.62 -13.05 -0.52
C PRO A 53 -1.78 -12.03 0.26
N ASN A 54 -0.59 -11.63 -0.23
CA ASN A 54 0.45 -11.10 0.65
C ASN A 54 1.41 -10.08 0.01
N VAL A 55 1.03 -9.45 -1.09
CA VAL A 55 1.84 -8.40 -1.72
C VAL A 55 1.11 -7.08 -1.67
N LEU A 56 1.75 -6.05 -1.09
CA LEU A 56 1.29 -4.68 -1.20
C LEU A 56 2.11 -3.95 -2.25
N LEU A 57 1.45 -3.17 -3.10
CA LEU A 57 2.06 -2.47 -4.22
C LEU A 57 1.68 -1.00 -4.19
N GLY A 58 2.66 -0.11 -4.20
CA GLY A 58 2.44 1.32 -4.42
C GLY A 58 2.95 1.73 -5.80
N VAL A 59 2.06 2.26 -6.62
CA VAL A 59 2.34 2.65 -8.01
C VAL A 59 2.27 4.16 -8.16
N HIS A 60 3.38 4.77 -8.60
CA HIS A 60 3.52 6.19 -8.81
C HIS A 60 4.11 6.44 -10.21
N LYS A 61 4.00 7.65 -10.72
CA LYS A 61 4.53 7.99 -12.05
C LYS A 61 6.04 7.90 -12.18
N ASP A 62 6.78 7.92 -11.09
CA ASP A 62 8.25 8.07 -11.03
C ASP A 62 8.96 6.95 -10.28
N HIS A 63 8.26 6.23 -9.43
CA HIS A 63 8.74 5.04 -8.74
C HIS A 63 7.58 4.11 -8.40
N THR A 64 7.90 2.91 -8.01
CA THR A 64 6.95 1.96 -7.43
C THR A 64 7.61 1.26 -6.25
N TYR A 65 6.82 0.74 -5.32
CA TYR A 65 7.34 -0.15 -4.30
C TYR A 65 6.48 -1.40 -4.18
N SER A 66 7.10 -2.48 -3.75
CA SER A 66 6.40 -3.69 -3.32
C SER A 66 6.75 -4.00 -1.88
N ILE A 67 5.77 -4.45 -1.11
CA ILE A 67 5.95 -5.02 0.22
C ILE A 67 5.47 -6.46 0.15
N ILE A 68 6.36 -7.40 0.49
CA ILE A 68 6.02 -8.81 0.60
C ILE A 68 5.85 -9.14 2.08
N LEU A 69 4.65 -9.61 2.43
CA LEU A 69 4.30 -10.00 3.79
C LEU A 69 4.54 -11.50 3.97
N LEU A 70 5.48 -11.86 4.82
CA LEU A 70 5.80 -13.26 5.10
C LEU A 70 5.48 -13.59 6.56
N PRO A 71 4.43 -14.38 6.83
CA PRO A 71 4.11 -14.82 8.18
C PRO A 71 5.26 -15.64 8.80
N LYS A 72 5.62 -15.28 10.03
CA LYS A 72 6.64 -15.97 10.85
C LYS A 72 6.01 -16.51 12.14
N GLY A 73 4.75 -16.92 12.06
CA GLY A 73 3.95 -17.40 13.16
C GLY A 73 2.73 -16.50 13.40
N PRO A 74 1.89 -16.82 14.38
CA PRO A 74 0.59 -16.20 14.58
C PRO A 74 0.66 -14.71 15.05
N LYS A 75 1.82 -14.28 15.53
CA LYS A 75 2.00 -12.93 16.10
C LYS A 75 3.14 -12.15 15.44
N LYS A 76 3.71 -12.65 14.35
CA LYS A 76 4.86 -12.02 13.70
C LYS A 76 4.78 -12.14 12.19
N THR A 77 4.95 -11.02 11.51
CA THR A 77 5.08 -10.94 10.06
C THR A 77 6.40 -10.26 9.71
N LEU A 78 7.11 -10.80 8.74
CA LEU A 78 8.29 -10.16 8.14
C LEU A 78 7.83 -9.40 6.89
N GLU A 79 8.15 -8.11 6.82
CA GLU A 79 7.91 -7.28 5.66
C GLU A 79 9.21 -7.04 4.90
N THR A 80 9.21 -7.40 3.62
CA THR A 80 10.31 -7.09 2.72
C THR A 80 9.90 -6.01 1.74
N ILE A 81 10.55 -4.85 1.83
CA ILE A 81 10.19 -3.66 1.05
C ILE A 81 11.23 -3.44 -0.05
N ASN A 82 10.79 -3.37 -1.30
CA ASN A 82 11.61 -3.04 -2.44
C ASN A 82 11.07 -1.79 -3.13
N ILE A 83 11.96 -0.84 -3.45
CA ILE A 83 11.59 0.39 -4.17
C ILE A 83 12.28 0.37 -5.54
N TYR A 84 11.51 0.58 -6.59
CA TYR A 84 11.94 0.54 -7.98
C TYR A 84 11.82 1.94 -8.61
N TYR A 85 12.80 2.31 -9.42
CA TYR A 85 12.87 3.60 -10.10
C TYR A 85 12.93 3.41 -11.60
N SER A 86 12.38 4.37 -12.36
CA SER A 86 12.29 4.29 -13.82
C SER A 86 13.62 4.23 -14.57
N LYS A 87 14.74 4.65 -13.96
CA LYS A 87 16.08 4.61 -14.53
C LYS A 87 17.12 4.11 -13.53
N LYS A 88 18.12 3.34 -14.03
CA LYS A 88 19.27 2.87 -13.23
C LYS A 88 20.08 4.03 -12.63
N LYS A 89 20.35 5.06 -13.41
CA LYS A 89 21.11 6.25 -12.99
C LYS A 89 20.14 7.35 -12.54
N THR A 90 19.64 7.26 -11.32
CA THR A 90 18.89 8.33 -10.68
C THR A 90 19.76 8.95 -9.56
N ASN A 91 19.47 10.21 -9.20
CA ASN A 91 20.19 10.91 -8.16
C ASN A 91 20.15 10.15 -6.82
N THR A 92 21.33 9.76 -6.31
CA THR A 92 21.46 8.95 -5.09
C THR A 92 20.92 9.68 -3.85
N GLN A 93 21.10 10.99 -3.77
CA GLN A 93 20.58 11.77 -2.63
C GLN A 93 19.04 11.79 -2.64
N LEU A 94 18.44 11.90 -3.83
CA LEU A 94 16.99 11.85 -3.98
C LEU A 94 16.44 10.47 -3.63
N ARG A 95 17.13 9.38 -4.01
CA ARG A 95 16.76 8.01 -3.58
C ARG A 95 16.82 7.86 -2.06
N LYS A 96 17.89 8.36 -1.41
CA LYS A 96 18.01 8.34 0.05
C LYS A 96 16.87 9.11 0.73
N LYS A 97 16.50 10.27 0.18
CA LYS A 97 15.38 11.07 0.69
C LYS A 97 14.05 10.33 0.54
N ASN A 98 13.78 9.77 -0.63
CA ASN A 98 12.56 8.99 -0.91
C ASN A 98 12.47 7.75 0.00
N LYS A 99 13.58 6.99 0.14
CA LYS A 99 13.65 5.86 1.06
C LYS A 99 13.30 6.26 2.49
N LYS A 100 13.90 7.32 3.02
CA LYS A 100 13.62 7.82 4.38
C LYS A 100 12.16 8.23 4.57
N GLN A 101 11.54 8.81 3.54
CA GLN A 101 10.12 9.18 3.57
C GLN A 101 9.24 7.94 3.70
N TRP A 102 9.47 6.92 2.88
CA TRP A 102 8.72 5.66 2.95
C TRP A 102 8.98 4.91 4.25
N GLU A 103 10.24 4.84 4.71
CA GLU A 103 10.56 4.26 6.02
C GLU A 103 9.79 4.92 7.17
N LYS A 104 9.60 6.23 7.12
CA LYS A 104 8.82 6.95 8.14
C LYS A 104 7.35 6.53 8.07
N ILE A 105 6.74 6.55 6.89
CA ILE A 105 5.34 6.18 6.67
C ILE A 105 5.09 4.75 7.16
N PHE A 106 5.88 3.78 6.70
CA PHE A 106 5.71 2.37 7.10
C PHE A 106 5.90 2.13 8.60
N LYS A 107 6.79 2.88 9.26
CA LYS A 107 6.93 2.81 10.73
C LYS A 107 5.72 3.35 11.47
N GLU A 108 5.07 4.39 10.96
CA GLU A 108 3.82 4.90 11.51
C GLU A 108 2.72 3.83 11.43
N ASP A 109 2.61 3.14 10.30
CA ASP A 109 1.63 2.06 10.09
C ASP A 109 1.86 0.87 11.03
N ILE A 110 3.11 0.48 11.30
CA ILE A 110 3.44 -0.62 12.21
C ILE A 110 2.84 -0.38 13.60
N SER A 111 2.96 0.83 14.12
CA SER A 111 2.42 1.16 15.46
C SER A 111 0.90 1.01 15.53
N VAL A 112 0.19 1.35 14.45
CA VAL A 112 -1.26 1.20 14.33
C VAL A 112 -1.64 -0.28 14.26
N VAL A 113 -0.97 -1.07 13.42
CA VAL A 113 -1.21 -2.51 13.26
C VAL A 113 -0.99 -3.27 14.57
N GLU A 114 0.09 -2.97 15.30
CA GLU A 114 0.36 -3.57 16.62
C GLU A 114 -0.70 -3.17 17.66
N GLY A 115 -1.13 -1.92 17.64
CA GLY A 115 -2.23 -1.44 18.51
C GLY A 115 -3.55 -2.15 18.21
N MET A 116 -3.89 -2.31 16.93
CA MET A 116 -5.08 -3.07 16.50
C MET A 116 -5.02 -4.54 16.94
N GLN A 117 -3.85 -5.18 16.83
CA GLN A 117 -3.67 -6.55 17.30
C GLN A 117 -3.89 -6.70 18.81
N LYS A 118 -3.42 -5.73 19.61
CA LYS A 118 -3.69 -5.69 21.05
C LYS A 118 -5.20 -5.52 21.34
N GLY A 119 -5.86 -4.60 20.63
CA GLY A 119 -7.29 -4.37 20.73
C GLY A 119 -8.13 -5.60 20.43
N ARG A 120 -7.77 -6.38 19.42
CA ARG A 120 -8.44 -7.64 19.06
C ARG A 120 -8.38 -8.71 20.16
N ASN A 121 -7.38 -8.66 21.02
CA ASN A 121 -7.24 -9.58 22.16
C ASN A 121 -8.03 -9.13 23.39
N SER A 122 -8.73 -8.00 23.34
CA SER A 122 -9.59 -7.52 24.44
C SER A 122 -10.83 -8.38 24.56
N VAL A 123 -11.26 -8.62 25.80
CA VAL A 123 -12.52 -9.33 26.11
C VAL A 123 -13.76 -8.55 25.64
N HIS A 124 -13.62 -7.27 25.37
CA HIS A 124 -14.69 -6.41 24.87
C HIS A 124 -14.68 -6.26 23.34
N PHE A 125 -13.79 -6.97 22.63
CA PHE A 125 -13.76 -6.91 21.18
C PHE A 125 -14.91 -7.75 20.61
N ASP A 126 -15.89 -7.07 20.02
CA ASP A 126 -17.10 -7.65 19.44
C ASP A 126 -17.03 -7.76 17.89
N GLY A 127 -15.86 -7.58 17.32
CA GLY A 127 -15.65 -7.45 15.87
C GLY A 127 -15.58 -5.98 15.44
N GLY A 128 -15.33 -5.76 14.18
CA GLY A 128 -15.34 -4.42 13.57
C GLY A 128 -16.53 -4.22 12.66
N LYS A 129 -16.85 -2.96 12.36
CA LYS A 129 -17.83 -2.60 11.34
C LYS A 129 -17.12 -1.94 10.15
N PHE A 130 -17.54 -2.30 8.96
CA PHE A 130 -17.04 -1.64 7.74
C PHE A 130 -17.73 -0.30 7.54
N SER A 131 -16.95 0.71 7.20
CA SER A 131 -17.47 1.95 6.64
C SER A 131 -18.00 1.69 5.21
N PRO A 132 -19.24 2.05 4.89
CA PRO A 132 -19.79 1.85 3.54
C PRO A 132 -19.09 2.70 2.48
N VAL A 133 -18.37 3.76 2.89
CA VAL A 133 -17.69 4.69 1.97
C VAL A 133 -16.20 4.34 1.81
N MET A 134 -15.52 3.96 2.91
CA MET A 134 -14.05 3.85 2.93
C MET A 134 -13.55 2.41 2.83
N ASP A 135 -14.31 1.43 3.32
CA ASP A 135 -13.80 0.07 3.55
C ASP A 135 -14.16 -0.94 2.44
N GLY A 136 -14.62 -0.49 1.26
CA GLY A 136 -14.89 -1.37 0.12
C GLY A 136 -13.70 -2.29 -0.20
N PRO A 137 -12.48 -1.78 -0.39
CA PRO A 137 -11.29 -2.60 -0.63
C PRO A 137 -10.96 -3.57 0.49
N THR A 138 -11.12 -3.15 1.75
CA THR A 138 -10.92 -4.00 2.94
C THR A 138 -11.95 -5.12 2.98
N HIS A 139 -13.21 -4.81 2.71
CA HIS A 139 -14.30 -5.80 2.63
C HIS A 139 -14.08 -6.80 1.47
N CYS A 140 -13.56 -6.32 0.33
CA CYS A 140 -13.17 -7.18 -0.79
C CYS A 140 -12.13 -8.24 -0.36
N PHE A 141 -11.09 -7.84 0.38
CA PHE A 141 -10.09 -8.75 0.92
C PHE A 141 -10.69 -9.73 1.93
N HIS A 142 -11.54 -9.26 2.86
CA HIS A 142 -12.20 -10.13 3.85
C HIS A 142 -13.08 -11.19 3.19
N LYS A 143 -13.82 -10.84 2.13
CA LYS A 143 -14.58 -11.81 1.33
C LYS A 143 -13.67 -12.88 0.72
N TRP A 144 -12.54 -12.45 0.13
CA TRP A 144 -11.57 -13.38 -0.43
C TRP A 144 -11.03 -14.35 0.63
N VAL A 145 -10.66 -13.85 1.82
CA VAL A 145 -10.21 -14.70 2.94
C VAL A 145 -11.28 -15.71 3.33
N ALA A 146 -12.53 -15.26 3.55
CA ALA A 146 -13.63 -16.13 3.94
C ALA A 146 -13.88 -17.22 2.91
N GLN A 147 -13.91 -16.89 1.63
CA GLN A 147 -14.09 -17.86 0.53
C GLN A 147 -12.98 -18.92 0.51
N ASN A 148 -11.70 -18.50 0.70
CA ASN A 148 -10.59 -19.44 0.71
C ASN A 148 -10.55 -20.34 1.96
N LEU A 149 -11.12 -19.89 3.07
CA LEU A 149 -11.26 -20.73 4.27
C LEU A 149 -12.40 -21.74 4.14
N LEU A 150 -13.52 -21.34 3.53
CA LEU A 150 -14.69 -22.20 3.33
C LEU A 150 -14.48 -23.26 2.24
N ASN A 151 -13.73 -22.94 1.18
CA ASN A 151 -13.47 -23.86 0.07
C ASN A 151 -12.35 -24.90 0.34
N LYS A 152 -11.83 -24.97 1.56
CA LYS A 152 -10.84 -25.96 1.98
C LYS A 152 -11.42 -27.21 2.65
N ASN A 153 -12.75 -27.40 2.54
CA ASN A 153 -13.44 -28.60 3.03
C ASN A 153 -13.74 -29.57 1.87
#